data_daf99cfbb77c9b96815b04cc99831223
#
_entry.id   daf99cfbb77c9b96815b04cc99831223
#
_cell.length_a   1.000
_cell.length_b   1.000
_cell.length_c   1.000
_cell.angle_alpha   90.00
_cell.angle_beta   90.00
_cell.angle_gamma   90.00
#
_symmetry.space_group_name_H-M   'P 1'
#
loop_
_entity.id
_entity.type
_entity.pdbx_description
1 polymer ?
#
loop_
_entity_poly.entity_id
_entity_poly.type
_entity_poly.pdbx_seq_one_letter_code
_entity_poly.pdbx_strand_id
1 'polypeptide(L)'
;GLVGSEMCIRDSKGSAFDRVTVQNVMDHASGLAFEENYVDPNSDFFLYYAPALNLGYLPGAADLQPGQTEIYGVNDFLTHFVQPDPETPPGMRFDYNSANADVLGWMVSRLMNKSLNDIIRDEVWQKIGAEHDAFIAVDRAYIPVATGGFNATARDAARYGMMIRDKGVFRGERVLPADWLEHMVDVKDSDRNAMNLNPNYSQADWIAYQDMWWILDEITEEFCAVGIHGQVIYINRSTDTVMVWFSSQRDAASTLAPEFPVKLNAARAAANYLAEQ
;
A
#
# COMPACT_ATOMS: atom_id res chain seq x y z
N GLY A 1 -13.38 14.95 -12.35
CA GLY A 1 -12.11 15.40 -11.83
C GLY A 1 -12.13 15.53 -10.32
N LEU A 2 -11.46 14.58 -9.65
CA LEU A 2 -11.22 14.66 -8.19
C LEU A 2 -9.72 14.93 -7.92
N VAL A 3 -9.04 15.61 -8.82
CA VAL A 3 -7.65 16.04 -8.61
C VAL A 3 -7.68 17.34 -7.81
N GLY A 4 -7.18 17.31 -6.57
CA GLY A 4 -7.02 18.48 -5.71
C GLY A 4 -8.15 18.73 -4.71
N SER A 5 -9.07 17.80 -4.51
CA SER A 5 -10.07 17.95 -3.46
C SER A 5 -9.48 17.52 -2.11
N GLU A 6 -9.37 18.47 -1.18
CA GLU A 6 -9.28 18.17 0.24
C GLU A 6 -10.28 17.05 0.55
N MET A 7 -9.83 16.03 1.27
CA MET A 7 -10.65 14.88 1.60
C MET A 7 -11.80 15.33 2.51
N CYS A 8 -12.88 15.79 1.90
CA CYS A 8 -14.13 16.05 2.63
C CYS A 8 -14.84 14.72 2.92
N ILE A 9 -14.24 13.88 3.74
CA ILE A 9 -15.04 12.94 4.50
C ILE A 9 -15.76 13.81 5.52
N ARG A 10 -17.07 13.95 5.42
CA ARG A 10 -17.86 14.74 6.39
C ARG A 10 -17.61 14.30 7.85
N ASP A 11 -17.15 13.08 8.02
CA ASP A 11 -16.87 12.45 9.31
C ASP A 11 -15.40 12.64 9.76
N SER A 12 -14.50 13.21 8.91
CA SER A 12 -13.08 13.43 9.25
C SER A 12 -12.82 14.69 10.06
N LYS A 13 -13.81 15.58 10.18
CA LYS A 13 -13.66 16.83 10.93
C LYS A 13 -13.30 16.56 12.39
N GLY A 14 -12.09 16.99 12.76
CA GLY A 14 -11.53 16.74 14.09
C GLY A 14 -10.84 15.38 14.25
N SER A 15 -10.75 14.57 13.18
CA SER A 15 -9.93 13.36 13.15
C SER A 15 -8.50 13.66 12.67
N ALA A 16 -7.63 12.64 12.73
CA ALA A 16 -6.27 12.73 12.20
C ALA A 16 -6.20 13.11 10.70
N PHE A 17 -7.28 12.91 9.97
CA PHE A 17 -7.37 13.11 8.52
C PHE A 17 -8.02 14.44 8.10
N ASP A 18 -8.34 15.35 9.03
CA ASP A 18 -9.08 16.60 8.76
C ASP A 18 -8.39 17.53 7.74
N ARG A 19 -7.04 17.45 7.65
CA ARG A 19 -6.22 18.27 6.72
C ARG A 19 -5.47 17.46 5.68
N VAL A 20 -5.74 16.18 5.60
CA VAL A 20 -5.03 15.24 4.73
C VAL A 20 -5.75 15.17 3.39
N THR A 21 -5.01 15.34 2.30
CA THR A 21 -5.56 15.12 0.95
C THR A 21 -5.55 13.64 0.59
N VAL A 22 -6.36 13.22 -0.37
CA VAL A 22 -6.32 11.86 -0.92
C VAL A 22 -4.93 11.52 -1.41
N GLN A 23 -4.25 12.46 -2.07
CA GLN A 23 -2.88 12.28 -2.54
C GLN A 23 -1.90 12.01 -1.38
N ASN A 24 -1.98 12.79 -0.29
CA ASN A 24 -1.12 12.53 0.88
C ASN A 24 -1.32 11.12 1.45
N VAL A 25 -2.56 10.61 1.43
CA VAL A 25 -2.85 9.24 1.85
C VAL A 25 -2.24 8.23 0.89
N MET A 26 -2.40 8.43 -0.43
CA MET A 26 -1.87 7.54 -1.46
C MET A 26 -0.34 7.51 -1.50
N ASP A 27 0.31 8.62 -1.14
CA ASP A 27 1.76 8.75 -1.10
C ASP A 27 2.36 8.40 0.28
N HIS A 28 1.54 7.92 1.22
CA HIS A 28 1.95 7.67 2.61
C HIS A 28 2.67 8.86 3.26
N ALA A 29 2.20 10.06 2.94
CA ALA A 29 2.66 11.33 3.49
C ALA A 29 1.52 12.03 4.28
N SER A 30 0.72 11.26 4.99
CA SER A 30 -0.46 11.75 5.71
C SER A 30 -0.15 12.45 7.04
N GLY A 31 1.08 12.32 7.56
CA GLY A 31 1.49 12.96 8.82
C GLY A 31 0.74 12.39 10.04
N LEU A 32 0.67 11.08 10.15
CA LEU A 32 0.03 10.38 11.26
C LEU A 32 1.06 10.04 12.35
N ALA A 33 0.68 10.25 13.60
CA ALA A 33 1.45 9.85 14.78
C ALA A 33 1.22 8.37 15.11
N PHE A 34 1.47 7.50 14.15
CA PHE A 34 1.38 6.05 14.29
C PHE A 34 2.55 5.40 13.57
N GLU A 35 3.42 4.73 14.33
CA GLU A 35 4.59 4.01 13.81
C GLU A 35 4.30 2.52 13.72
N GLU A 36 4.55 1.94 12.55
CA GLU A 36 4.47 0.49 12.34
C GLU A 36 5.79 -0.19 12.73
N ASN A 37 5.97 -0.46 14.00
CA ASN A 37 7.10 -1.21 14.50
C ASN A 37 6.79 -2.71 14.56
N TYR A 38 7.36 -3.47 13.63
CA TYR A 38 7.17 -4.92 13.52
C TYR A 38 8.11 -5.75 14.41
N VAL A 39 8.92 -5.12 15.25
CA VAL A 39 9.93 -5.80 16.08
C VAL A 39 9.56 -5.76 17.56
N ASP A 40 9.08 -4.62 18.06
CA ASP A 40 8.68 -4.47 19.45
C ASP A 40 7.26 -5.00 19.68
N PRO A 41 7.07 -6.10 20.44
CA PRO A 41 5.74 -6.64 20.72
C PRO A 41 4.84 -5.71 21.54
N ASN A 42 5.40 -4.64 22.13
CA ASN A 42 4.65 -3.61 22.86
C ASN A 42 4.39 -2.36 22.04
N SER A 43 4.72 -2.38 20.73
CA SER A 43 4.40 -1.26 19.84
C SER A 43 2.91 -1.10 19.63
N ASP A 44 2.50 0.09 19.22
CA ASP A 44 1.10 0.38 18.87
C ASP A 44 0.59 -0.54 17.75
N PHE A 45 1.48 -0.98 16.87
CA PHE A 45 1.14 -1.96 15.85
C PHE A 45 0.61 -3.26 16.47
N PHE A 46 1.32 -3.87 17.41
CA PHE A 46 0.91 -5.14 18.02
C PHE A 46 -0.16 -5.01 19.08
N LEU A 47 -0.20 -3.90 19.79
CA LEU A 47 -1.18 -3.69 20.85
C LEU A 47 -2.56 -3.30 20.34
N TYR A 48 -2.63 -2.56 19.22
CA TYR A 48 -3.89 -1.98 18.74
C TYR A 48 -4.21 -2.33 17.30
N TYR A 49 -3.27 -2.12 16.36
CA TYR A 49 -3.57 -2.26 14.94
C TYR A 49 -3.70 -3.71 14.49
N ALA A 50 -2.75 -4.57 14.82
CA ALA A 50 -2.81 -5.98 14.47
C ALA A 50 -4.05 -6.70 15.04
N PRO A 51 -4.44 -6.48 16.31
CA PRO A 51 -5.71 -6.98 16.82
C PRO A 51 -6.94 -6.41 16.10
N ALA A 52 -6.93 -5.11 15.72
CA ALA A 52 -8.01 -4.52 14.93
C ALA A 52 -8.17 -5.21 13.57
N LEU A 53 -7.05 -5.55 12.91
CA LEU A 53 -7.01 -6.30 11.65
C LEU A 53 -7.40 -7.78 11.77
N ASN A 54 -7.67 -8.29 12.95
CA ASN A 54 -7.91 -9.72 13.21
C ASN A 54 -6.70 -10.62 12.87
N LEU A 55 -5.48 -10.08 12.93
CA LEU A 55 -4.24 -10.84 12.67
C LEU A 55 -3.85 -11.79 13.80
N GLY A 56 -4.64 -11.84 14.87
CA GLY A 56 -4.36 -12.63 16.07
C GLY A 56 -3.23 -12.01 16.91
N TYR A 57 -3.04 -12.60 18.09
CA TYR A 57 -1.93 -12.20 18.95
C TYR A 57 -0.66 -12.91 18.51
N LEU A 58 0.40 -12.14 18.29
CA LEU A 58 1.72 -12.75 18.18
C LEU A 58 2.13 -13.39 19.51
N PRO A 59 2.88 -14.51 19.49
CA PRO A 59 3.46 -15.06 20.69
C PRO A 59 4.29 -13.99 21.43
N GLY A 60 3.87 -13.62 22.64
CA GLY A 60 4.50 -12.56 23.43
C GLY A 60 3.85 -11.19 23.33
N ALA A 61 2.77 -11.02 22.54
CA ALA A 61 1.94 -9.82 22.61
C ALA A 61 1.36 -9.69 24.05
N ALA A 62 1.50 -8.50 24.62
CA ALA A 62 0.93 -8.23 25.93
C ALA A 62 -0.61 -8.17 25.82
N ASP A 63 -1.28 -8.68 26.85
CA ASP A 63 -2.71 -8.38 27.03
C ASP A 63 -2.89 -6.86 27.20
N LEU A 64 -4.02 -6.35 26.75
CA LEU A 64 -4.40 -4.96 26.98
C LEU A 64 -4.27 -4.65 28.48
N GLN A 65 -3.53 -3.61 28.79
CA GLN A 65 -3.35 -3.18 30.18
C GLN A 65 -4.65 -2.56 30.73
N PRO A 66 -4.90 -2.62 32.04
CA PRO A 66 -6.05 -1.96 32.63
C PRO A 66 -6.10 -0.48 32.26
N GLY A 67 -7.22 -0.03 31.69
CA GLY A 67 -7.43 1.34 31.23
C GLY A 67 -7.12 1.59 29.76
N GLN A 68 -6.57 0.63 29.02
CA GLN A 68 -6.47 0.70 27.57
C GLN A 68 -7.82 0.38 26.92
N THR A 69 -8.18 1.16 25.91
CA THR A 69 -9.42 0.97 25.16
C THR A 69 -9.23 -0.17 24.17
N GLU A 70 -10.14 -1.14 24.17
CA GLU A 70 -10.17 -2.17 23.14
C GLU A 70 -10.58 -1.55 21.80
N ILE A 71 -9.78 -1.78 20.76
CA ILE A 71 -10.07 -1.35 19.41
C ILE A 71 -10.78 -2.49 18.67
N TYR A 72 -11.98 -2.18 18.14
CA TYR A 72 -12.83 -3.17 17.48
C TYR A 72 -12.94 -2.92 15.98
N GLY A 73 -11.94 -3.39 15.23
CA GLY A 73 -11.86 -3.25 13.79
C GLY A 73 -11.10 -2.00 13.34
N VAL A 74 -10.85 -1.94 12.05
CA VAL A 74 -9.99 -0.91 11.43
C VAL A 74 -10.62 0.48 11.50
N ASN A 75 -11.93 0.59 11.27
CA ASN A 75 -12.61 1.87 11.32
C ASN A 75 -12.55 2.48 12.74
N ASP A 76 -12.65 1.66 13.77
CA ASP A 76 -12.50 2.09 15.16
C ASP A 76 -11.08 2.58 15.43
N PHE A 77 -10.07 1.85 14.94
CA PHE A 77 -8.67 2.27 15.01
C PHE A 77 -8.44 3.64 14.32
N LEU A 78 -8.91 3.80 13.09
CA LEU A 78 -8.76 5.03 12.32
C LEU A 78 -9.45 6.25 12.95
N THR A 79 -10.59 6.04 13.62
CA THR A 79 -11.40 7.15 14.17
C THR A 79 -11.04 7.52 15.60
N HIS A 80 -10.56 6.58 16.39
CA HIS A 80 -10.38 6.79 17.82
C HIS A 80 -8.92 6.69 18.30
N PHE A 81 -8.08 5.94 17.58
CA PHE A 81 -6.69 5.74 17.98
C PHE A 81 -5.71 6.62 17.23
N VAL A 82 -5.80 6.67 15.90
CA VAL A 82 -4.85 7.42 15.07
C VAL A 82 -4.96 8.93 15.32
N GLN A 83 -3.81 9.57 15.54
CA GLN A 83 -3.72 11.01 15.79
C GLN A 83 -2.82 11.67 14.72
N PRO A 84 -2.99 12.98 14.45
CA PRO A 84 -2.06 13.71 13.60
C PRO A 84 -0.71 13.89 14.32
N ASP A 85 0.38 13.79 13.57
CA ASP A 85 1.71 14.18 14.08
C ASP A 85 1.87 15.71 14.00
N PRO A 86 2.01 16.41 15.14
CA PRO A 86 2.17 17.86 15.14
C PRO A 86 3.47 18.35 14.51
N GLU A 87 4.49 17.47 14.42
CA GLU A 87 5.80 17.82 13.87
C GLU A 87 5.93 17.48 12.38
N THR A 88 5.03 16.64 11.86
CA THR A 88 5.05 16.19 10.46
C THR A 88 3.73 16.53 9.77
N PRO A 89 3.57 17.74 9.25
CA PRO A 89 2.37 18.12 8.49
C PRO A 89 2.16 17.20 7.27
N PRO A 90 0.89 16.98 6.85
CA PRO A 90 0.58 16.22 5.64
C PRO A 90 1.35 16.73 4.41
N GLY A 91 1.92 15.82 3.62
CA GLY A 91 2.73 16.09 2.43
C GLY A 91 4.21 16.41 2.71
N MET A 92 4.62 16.50 3.97
CA MET A 92 6.00 16.86 4.32
C MET A 92 6.97 15.69 4.16
N ARG A 93 6.62 14.55 4.72
CA ARG A 93 7.52 13.38 4.83
C ARG A 93 6.78 12.11 4.47
N PHE A 94 7.44 11.23 3.75
CA PHE A 94 7.00 9.87 3.55
C PHE A 94 7.20 9.06 4.84
N ASP A 95 6.12 8.49 5.36
CA ASP A 95 6.13 7.54 6.46
C ASP A 95 5.21 6.38 6.08
N TYR A 96 5.79 5.21 5.80
CA TYR A 96 4.98 4.05 5.46
C TYR A 96 4.03 3.72 6.62
N ASN A 97 2.75 3.71 6.31
CA ASN A 97 1.72 3.54 7.32
C ASN A 97 0.50 2.85 6.71
N SER A 98 0.26 1.60 7.10
CA SER A 98 -0.82 0.76 6.57
C SER A 98 -2.21 1.35 6.78
N ALA A 99 -2.42 2.18 7.81
CA ALA A 99 -3.68 2.89 8.04
C ALA A 99 -4.10 3.75 6.85
N ASN A 100 -3.15 4.24 6.04
CA ASN A 100 -3.45 4.97 4.80
C ASN A 100 -4.22 4.11 3.79
N ALA A 101 -3.81 2.86 3.59
CA ALA A 101 -4.52 1.94 2.70
C ALA A 101 -5.94 1.65 3.19
N ASP A 102 -6.11 1.47 4.49
CA ASP A 102 -7.42 1.20 5.09
C ASP A 102 -8.37 2.40 4.96
N VAL A 103 -7.86 3.63 5.12
CA VAL A 103 -8.64 4.85 4.86
C VAL A 103 -9.12 4.89 3.41
N LEU A 104 -8.25 4.58 2.44
CA LEU A 104 -8.63 4.54 1.02
C LEU A 104 -9.69 3.45 0.77
N GLY A 105 -9.52 2.27 1.35
CA GLY A 105 -10.50 1.18 1.28
C GLY A 105 -11.86 1.59 1.85
N TRP A 106 -11.85 2.26 2.99
CA TRP A 106 -13.08 2.79 3.61
C TRP A 106 -13.73 3.86 2.75
N MET A 107 -12.94 4.81 2.22
CA MET A 107 -13.44 5.88 1.34
C MET A 107 -14.10 5.34 0.08
N VAL A 108 -13.42 4.45 -0.64
CA VAL A 108 -13.96 3.91 -1.89
C VAL A 108 -15.22 3.08 -1.65
N SER A 109 -15.28 2.33 -0.55
CA SER A 109 -16.47 1.57 -0.15
C SER A 109 -17.66 2.48 0.12
N ARG A 110 -17.45 3.61 0.79
CA ARG A 110 -18.51 4.61 1.04
C ARG A 110 -18.95 5.32 -0.23
N LEU A 111 -18.00 5.74 -1.07
CA LEU A 111 -18.29 6.43 -2.33
C LEU A 111 -19.11 5.57 -3.29
N MET A 112 -18.77 4.29 -3.38
CA MET A 112 -19.46 3.35 -4.28
C MET A 112 -20.65 2.65 -3.64
N ASN A 113 -20.85 2.82 -2.32
CA ASN A 113 -21.87 2.13 -1.53
C ASN A 113 -21.82 0.60 -1.74
N LYS A 114 -20.61 0.06 -1.76
CA LYS A 114 -20.31 -1.37 -1.93
C LYS A 114 -19.20 -1.79 -0.96
N SER A 115 -19.15 -3.08 -0.65
CA SER A 115 -18.00 -3.63 0.09
C SER A 115 -16.74 -3.62 -0.78
N LEU A 116 -15.57 -3.50 -0.16
CA LEU A 116 -14.28 -3.45 -0.87
C LEU A 116 -14.04 -4.72 -1.73
N ASN A 117 -14.41 -5.90 -1.23
CA ASN A 117 -14.30 -7.13 -2.00
C ASN A 117 -15.18 -7.14 -3.24
N ASP A 118 -16.40 -6.59 -3.19
CA ASP A 118 -17.26 -6.47 -4.36
C ASP A 118 -16.69 -5.48 -5.36
N ILE A 119 -16.11 -4.37 -4.89
CA ILE A 119 -15.46 -3.38 -5.75
C ILE A 119 -14.25 -4.01 -6.46
N ILE A 120 -13.36 -4.68 -5.74
CA ILE A 120 -12.19 -5.36 -6.32
C ILE A 120 -12.64 -6.41 -7.34
N ARG A 121 -13.65 -7.23 -7.01
CA ARG A 121 -14.18 -8.24 -7.91
C ARG A 121 -14.72 -7.63 -9.21
N ASP A 122 -15.61 -6.63 -9.09
CA ASP A 122 -16.37 -6.12 -10.23
C ASP A 122 -15.52 -5.17 -11.10
N GLU A 123 -14.66 -4.36 -10.47
CA GLU A 123 -13.92 -3.31 -11.18
C GLU A 123 -12.52 -3.74 -11.63
N VAL A 124 -11.95 -4.79 -11.02
CA VAL A 124 -10.60 -5.23 -11.35
C VAL A 124 -10.54 -6.71 -11.66
N TRP A 125 -10.88 -7.58 -10.71
CA TRP A 125 -10.56 -9.00 -10.76
C TRP A 125 -11.19 -9.72 -11.96
N GLN A 126 -12.46 -9.46 -12.23
CA GLN A 126 -13.15 -10.01 -13.38
C GLN A 126 -12.62 -9.41 -14.70
N LYS A 127 -12.29 -8.12 -14.70
CA LYS A 127 -11.84 -7.41 -15.92
C LYS A 127 -10.43 -7.84 -16.36
N ILE A 128 -9.56 -8.24 -15.44
CA ILE A 128 -8.25 -8.79 -15.77
C ILE A 128 -8.30 -10.28 -16.14
N GLY A 129 -9.47 -10.88 -16.16
CA GLY A 129 -9.65 -12.30 -16.51
C GLY A 129 -8.88 -13.23 -15.58
N ALA A 130 -8.95 -12.97 -14.27
CA ALA A 130 -8.35 -13.83 -13.26
C ALA A 130 -8.87 -15.27 -13.39
N GLU A 131 -7.97 -16.24 -13.27
CA GLU A 131 -8.29 -17.67 -13.46
C GLU A 131 -8.84 -18.31 -12.18
N HIS A 132 -8.55 -17.70 -11.04
CA HIS A 132 -8.89 -18.24 -9.72
C HIS A 132 -9.54 -17.18 -8.84
N ASP A 133 -10.31 -17.66 -7.87
CA ASP A 133 -10.81 -16.81 -6.81
C ASP A 133 -9.64 -16.26 -5.99
N ALA A 134 -9.81 -15.03 -5.51
CA ALA A 134 -8.95 -14.41 -4.53
C ALA A 134 -9.67 -14.30 -3.19
N PHE A 135 -8.91 -14.22 -2.11
CA PHE A 135 -9.44 -14.08 -0.76
C PHE A 135 -8.91 -12.78 -0.17
N ILE A 136 -9.77 -12.06 0.54
CA ILE A 136 -9.38 -10.87 1.29
C ILE A 136 -9.61 -11.11 2.79
N ALA A 137 -8.64 -10.71 3.61
CA ALA A 137 -8.81 -10.75 5.04
C ALA A 137 -9.91 -9.77 5.48
N VAL A 138 -10.59 -10.09 6.56
CA VAL A 138 -11.56 -9.20 7.20
C VAL A 138 -11.09 -8.87 8.62
N ASP A 139 -11.39 -7.66 9.05
CA ASP A 139 -11.12 -7.21 10.40
C ASP A 139 -12.07 -7.84 11.45
N ARG A 140 -11.96 -7.45 12.71
CA ARG A 140 -12.84 -7.95 13.79
C ARG A 140 -14.31 -7.56 13.60
N ALA A 141 -14.60 -6.52 12.83
CA ALA A 141 -15.95 -6.11 12.47
C ALA A 141 -16.45 -6.73 11.17
N TYR A 142 -15.72 -7.71 10.61
CA TYR A 142 -16.00 -8.36 9.32
C TYR A 142 -15.96 -7.41 8.12
N ILE A 143 -15.20 -6.32 8.22
CA ILE A 143 -14.96 -5.39 7.12
C ILE A 143 -13.71 -5.85 6.37
N PRO A 144 -13.72 -5.91 5.02
CA PRO A 144 -12.53 -6.24 4.24
C PRO A 144 -11.39 -5.26 4.49
N VAL A 145 -10.20 -5.79 4.76
CA VAL A 145 -8.98 -5.02 5.06
C VAL A 145 -8.30 -4.60 3.76
N ALA A 146 -8.02 -3.31 3.60
CA ALA A 146 -7.38 -2.79 2.40
C ALA A 146 -5.84 -2.84 2.46
N THR A 147 -5.28 -2.79 3.65
CA THR A 147 -3.84 -2.73 3.87
C THR A 147 -3.11 -4.02 3.52
N GLY A 148 -3.79 -5.17 3.60
CA GLY A 148 -3.14 -6.45 3.37
C GLY A 148 -4.10 -7.64 3.44
N GLY A 149 -3.52 -8.86 3.44
CA GLY A 149 -4.33 -10.07 3.52
C GLY A 149 -5.10 -10.40 2.24
N PHE A 150 -4.73 -9.79 1.10
CA PHE A 150 -5.23 -10.18 -0.21
C PHE A 150 -4.43 -11.38 -0.72
N ASN A 151 -5.09 -12.50 -0.89
CA ASN A 151 -4.48 -13.76 -1.30
C ASN A 151 -4.92 -14.11 -2.72
N ALA A 152 -3.96 -14.19 -3.63
CA ALA A 152 -4.18 -14.51 -5.04
C ALA A 152 -3.12 -15.49 -5.53
N THR A 153 -3.34 -16.09 -6.69
CA THR A 153 -2.28 -16.85 -7.36
C THR A 153 -1.23 -15.91 -7.96
N ALA A 154 0.02 -16.35 -8.08
CA ALA A 154 1.07 -15.55 -8.73
C ALA A 154 0.71 -15.20 -10.18
N ARG A 155 -0.01 -16.09 -10.89
CA ARG A 155 -0.45 -15.84 -12.27
C ARG A 155 -1.51 -14.74 -12.34
N ASP A 156 -2.43 -14.69 -11.39
CA ASP A 156 -3.47 -13.66 -11.36
C ASP A 156 -2.90 -12.32 -10.86
N ALA A 157 -1.95 -12.34 -9.92
CA ALA A 157 -1.16 -11.16 -9.55
C ALA A 157 -0.33 -10.63 -10.74
N ALA A 158 0.20 -11.52 -11.60
CA ALA A 158 0.89 -11.11 -12.83
C ALA A 158 -0.07 -10.48 -13.85
N ARG A 159 -1.31 -10.95 -13.98
CA ARG A 159 -2.34 -10.29 -14.82
C ARG A 159 -2.64 -8.87 -14.35
N TYR A 160 -2.76 -8.69 -13.03
CA TYR A 160 -2.89 -7.36 -12.46
C TYR A 160 -1.67 -6.49 -12.80
N GLY A 161 -0.45 -7.01 -12.61
CA GLY A 161 0.78 -6.32 -13.01
C GLY A 161 0.83 -5.97 -14.50
N MET A 162 0.39 -6.87 -15.38
CA MET A 162 0.30 -6.60 -16.82
C MET A 162 -0.68 -5.46 -17.13
N MET A 163 -1.83 -5.42 -16.48
CA MET A 163 -2.79 -4.33 -16.63
C MET A 163 -2.18 -2.99 -16.18
N ILE A 164 -1.41 -2.96 -15.08
CA ILE A 164 -0.70 -1.76 -14.60
C ILE A 164 0.42 -1.36 -15.58
N ARG A 165 1.22 -2.33 -16.08
CA ARG A 165 2.25 -2.10 -17.10
C ARG A 165 1.64 -1.43 -18.33
N ASP A 166 0.52 -1.92 -18.79
CA ASP A 166 -0.17 -1.47 -20.01
C ASP A 166 -1.09 -0.26 -19.75
N LYS A 167 -0.73 0.56 -18.74
CA LYS A 167 -1.42 1.82 -18.41
C LYS A 167 -2.94 1.65 -18.27
N GLY A 168 -3.35 0.60 -17.56
CA GLY A 168 -4.75 0.32 -17.23
C GLY A 168 -5.54 -0.42 -18.33
N VAL A 169 -4.87 -0.97 -19.32
CA VAL A 169 -5.49 -1.80 -20.36
C VAL A 169 -5.16 -3.27 -20.14
N PHE A 170 -6.14 -4.14 -20.27
CA PHE A 170 -5.93 -5.57 -20.28
C PHE A 170 -6.71 -6.21 -21.44
N ARG A 171 -6.00 -6.93 -22.33
CA ARG A 171 -6.57 -7.56 -23.55
C ARG A 171 -7.42 -6.63 -24.42
N GLY A 172 -7.00 -5.37 -24.50
CA GLY A 172 -7.67 -4.34 -25.31
C GLY A 172 -8.82 -3.60 -24.60
N GLU A 173 -9.18 -4.00 -23.40
CA GLU A 173 -10.20 -3.33 -22.58
C GLU A 173 -9.58 -2.43 -21.52
N ARG A 174 -10.11 -1.22 -21.34
CA ARG A 174 -9.66 -0.32 -20.29
C ARG A 174 -10.29 -0.71 -18.97
N VAL A 175 -9.42 -1.00 -18.00
CA VAL A 175 -9.78 -1.35 -16.61
C VAL A 175 -9.60 -0.15 -15.69
N LEU A 176 -8.46 0.57 -15.82
CA LEU A 176 -8.14 1.74 -15.00
C LEU A 176 -7.87 2.97 -15.87
N PRO A 177 -8.08 4.21 -15.36
CA PRO A 177 -7.76 5.43 -16.08
C PRO A 177 -6.27 5.53 -16.41
N ALA A 178 -5.93 5.94 -17.65
CA ALA A 178 -4.54 6.06 -18.07
C ALA A 178 -3.81 7.21 -17.37
N ASP A 179 -4.48 8.33 -17.20
CA ASP A 179 -3.94 9.54 -16.59
C ASP A 179 -3.47 9.30 -15.14
N TRP A 180 -4.17 8.47 -14.38
CA TRP A 180 -3.72 8.07 -13.04
C TRP A 180 -2.42 7.25 -13.10
N LEU A 181 -2.33 6.29 -14.03
CA LEU A 181 -1.16 5.43 -14.17
C LEU A 181 0.06 6.14 -14.81
N GLU A 182 -0.17 7.26 -15.49
CA GLU A 182 0.88 8.17 -15.94
C GLU A 182 1.36 9.05 -14.78
N HIS A 183 0.43 9.57 -13.97
CA HIS A 183 0.76 10.33 -12.75
C HIS A 183 1.60 9.52 -11.77
N MET A 184 1.32 8.23 -11.61
CA MET A 184 2.01 7.35 -10.66
C MET A 184 3.54 7.32 -10.83
N VAL A 185 4.06 7.54 -12.03
CA VAL A 185 5.50 7.56 -12.34
C VAL A 185 6.04 8.95 -12.64
N ASP A 186 5.20 10.00 -12.64
CA ASP A 186 5.59 11.40 -12.80
C ASP A 186 6.03 12.00 -11.47
N VAL A 187 7.20 11.56 -10.98
CA VAL A 187 7.73 11.92 -9.66
C VAL A 187 8.20 13.36 -9.61
N LYS A 188 7.68 14.14 -8.68
CA LYS A 188 8.08 15.53 -8.44
C LYS A 188 9.24 15.62 -7.44
N ASP A 189 9.92 16.76 -7.42
CA ASP A 189 10.96 17.04 -6.42
C ASP A 189 10.40 16.99 -4.99
N SER A 190 9.14 17.35 -4.79
CA SER A 190 8.46 17.23 -3.49
C SER A 190 8.42 15.78 -2.98
N ASP A 191 8.15 14.82 -3.87
CA ASP A 191 7.98 13.42 -3.53
C ASP A 191 9.33 12.78 -3.19
N ARG A 192 10.38 13.13 -3.97
CA ARG A 192 11.77 12.78 -3.65
C ARG A 192 12.22 13.34 -2.31
N ASN A 193 11.89 14.61 -2.06
CA ASN A 193 12.23 15.27 -0.80
C ASN A 193 11.50 14.62 0.37
N ALA A 194 10.22 14.29 0.22
CA ALA A 194 9.45 13.59 1.25
C ALA A 194 10.07 12.23 1.61
N MET A 195 10.51 11.45 0.62
CA MET A 195 11.22 10.20 0.81
C MET A 195 12.58 10.41 1.52
N ASN A 196 13.36 11.40 1.08
CA ASN A 196 14.69 11.68 1.62
C ASN A 196 14.66 12.19 3.07
N LEU A 197 13.56 12.80 3.50
CA LEU A 197 13.40 13.24 4.90
C LEU A 197 13.20 12.08 5.88
N ASN A 198 12.88 10.87 5.40
CA ASN A 198 12.77 9.71 6.27
C ASN A 198 14.09 8.92 6.27
N PRO A 199 14.83 8.88 7.39
CA PRO A 199 16.14 8.24 7.46
C PRO A 199 16.10 6.72 7.24
N ASN A 200 14.95 6.08 7.44
CA ASN A 200 14.78 4.65 7.20
C ASN A 200 14.75 4.29 5.72
N TYR A 201 14.41 5.25 4.85
CA TYR A 201 14.23 5.02 3.41
C TYR A 201 15.21 5.82 2.53
N SER A 202 15.85 6.86 3.05
CA SER A 202 16.73 7.76 2.30
C SER A 202 17.98 7.10 1.71
N GLN A 203 18.33 5.88 2.15
CA GLN A 203 19.50 5.13 1.68
C GLN A 203 19.11 3.91 0.80
N ALA A 204 17.83 3.78 0.48
CA ALA A 204 17.32 2.68 -0.33
C ALA A 204 17.31 3.02 -1.84
N ASP A 205 17.04 2.02 -2.68
CA ASP A 205 17.00 2.17 -4.14
C ASP A 205 15.74 2.88 -4.66
N TRP A 206 14.85 3.32 -3.76
CA TRP A 206 13.63 4.05 -4.15
C TRP A 206 13.91 5.52 -4.37
N ILE A 207 13.22 6.10 -5.34
CA ILE A 207 13.25 7.54 -5.58
C ILE A 207 12.03 8.27 -4.97
N ALA A 208 10.90 7.54 -4.83
CA ALA A 208 9.66 8.03 -4.23
C ALA A 208 8.73 6.88 -3.86
N TYR A 209 7.69 7.20 -3.09
CA TYR A 209 6.48 6.40 -2.96
C TYR A 209 5.30 7.26 -3.44
N GLN A 210 4.60 6.81 -4.47
CA GLN A 210 3.55 7.59 -5.11
C GLN A 210 2.40 6.68 -5.53
N ASP A 211 1.17 7.11 -5.28
CA ASP A 211 -0.03 6.38 -5.67
C ASP A 211 -0.04 4.90 -5.22
N MET A 212 0.46 4.62 -4.00
CA MET A 212 0.59 3.28 -3.41
C MET A 212 1.66 2.38 -4.05
N TRP A 213 2.62 2.94 -4.79
CA TRP A 213 3.70 2.21 -5.42
C TRP A 213 5.09 2.71 -5.00
N TRP A 214 6.04 1.80 -4.87
CA TRP A 214 7.46 2.09 -4.70
C TRP A 214 8.06 2.39 -6.05
N ILE A 215 8.48 3.62 -6.30
CA ILE A 215 9.07 4.07 -7.56
C ILE A 215 10.59 3.92 -7.49
N LEU A 216 11.15 3.19 -8.43
CA LEU A 216 12.56 2.85 -8.51
C LEU A 216 13.30 3.72 -9.53
N ASP A 217 12.68 3.95 -10.69
CA ASP A 217 13.23 4.76 -11.76
C ASP A 217 12.09 5.32 -12.64
N GLU A 218 12.02 6.64 -12.76
CA GLU A 218 10.98 7.31 -13.55
C GLU A 218 11.28 7.29 -15.05
N ILE A 219 12.55 7.19 -15.46
CA ILE A 219 12.93 7.20 -16.88
C ILE A 219 12.56 5.88 -17.54
N THR A 220 12.86 4.79 -16.87
CA THR A 220 12.49 3.43 -17.34
C THR A 220 11.09 3.03 -16.91
N GLU A 221 10.40 3.87 -16.16
CA GLU A 221 9.13 3.59 -15.49
C GLU A 221 9.18 2.24 -14.75
N GLU A 222 10.19 2.13 -13.86
CA GLU A 222 10.43 0.96 -13.02
C GLU A 222 9.84 1.20 -11.63
N PHE A 223 8.97 0.29 -11.19
CA PHE A 223 8.30 0.39 -9.90
C PHE A 223 7.84 -0.98 -9.39
N CYS A 224 7.49 -1.06 -8.12
CA CYS A 224 6.99 -2.30 -7.54
C CYS A 224 5.98 -2.08 -6.41
N ALA A 225 5.11 -3.09 -6.21
CA ALA A 225 4.36 -3.27 -4.99
C ALA A 225 5.10 -4.29 -4.12
N VAL A 226 5.24 -3.99 -2.82
CA VAL A 226 5.98 -4.85 -1.88
C VAL A 226 5.10 -5.14 -0.66
N GLY A 227 4.89 -6.44 -0.42
CA GLY A 227 4.19 -6.92 0.77
C GLY A 227 5.16 -7.46 1.81
N ILE A 228 4.68 -7.59 3.05
CA ILE A 228 5.45 -8.19 4.15
C ILE A 228 5.95 -9.59 3.79
N HIS A 229 7.05 -10.01 4.40
CA HIS A 229 7.70 -11.30 4.18
C HIS A 229 8.17 -11.54 2.73
N GLY A 230 8.32 -10.48 1.92
CA GLY A 230 8.92 -10.51 0.59
C GLY A 230 7.98 -10.86 -0.56
N GLN A 231 6.71 -10.48 -0.48
CA GLN A 231 5.78 -10.54 -1.60
C GLN A 231 6.06 -9.37 -2.54
N VAL A 232 6.18 -9.58 -3.85
CA VAL A 232 6.48 -8.50 -4.79
C VAL A 232 5.73 -8.68 -6.12
N ILE A 233 5.23 -7.57 -6.63
CA ILE A 233 4.89 -7.38 -8.04
C ILE A 233 5.86 -6.32 -8.57
N TYR A 234 6.79 -6.73 -9.42
CA TYR A 234 7.78 -5.86 -10.08
C TYR A 234 7.33 -5.55 -11.49
N ILE A 235 7.44 -4.30 -11.89
CA ILE A 235 7.06 -3.81 -13.22
C ILE A 235 8.18 -2.91 -13.74
N ASN A 236 8.56 -3.13 -15.00
CA ASN A 236 9.42 -2.24 -15.76
C ASN A 236 8.81 -2.05 -17.15
N ARG A 237 8.31 -0.85 -17.43
CA ARG A 237 7.63 -0.54 -18.68
C ARG A 237 8.58 -0.44 -19.87
N SER A 238 9.82 0.00 -19.66
CA SER A 238 10.80 0.13 -20.74
C SER A 238 11.25 -1.21 -21.31
N THR A 239 11.21 -2.27 -20.50
CA THR A 239 11.55 -3.64 -20.91
C THR A 239 10.33 -4.52 -21.10
N ASP A 240 9.12 -3.96 -21.05
CA ASP A 240 7.85 -4.67 -21.18
C ASP A 240 7.71 -5.86 -20.18
N THR A 241 8.23 -5.69 -18.96
CA THR A 241 8.41 -6.80 -18.03
C THR A 241 7.50 -6.66 -16.80
N VAL A 242 6.89 -7.79 -16.43
CA VAL A 242 6.22 -7.99 -15.14
C VAL A 242 6.75 -9.25 -14.49
N MET A 243 7.16 -9.16 -13.24
CA MET A 243 7.57 -10.31 -12.42
C MET A 243 6.82 -10.32 -11.11
N VAL A 244 6.38 -11.50 -10.72
CA VAL A 244 5.73 -11.73 -9.42
C VAL A 244 6.46 -12.83 -8.69
N TRP A 245 6.79 -12.59 -7.45
CA TRP A 245 7.26 -13.65 -6.56
C TRP A 245 6.63 -13.56 -5.19
N PHE A 246 6.35 -14.70 -4.62
CA PHE A 246 5.93 -14.86 -3.25
C PHE A 246 7.06 -15.46 -2.44
N SER A 247 7.17 -15.05 -1.20
CA SER A 247 8.27 -15.42 -0.32
C SER A 247 7.76 -15.62 1.11
N SER A 248 8.56 -16.26 1.92
CA SER A 248 8.37 -16.43 3.36
C SER A 248 9.62 -15.94 4.11
N GLN A 249 10.06 -14.72 3.83
CA GLN A 249 11.15 -14.10 4.56
C GLN A 249 10.82 -14.04 6.06
N ARG A 250 11.86 -14.18 6.89
CA ARG A 250 11.69 -14.14 8.33
C ARG A 250 11.18 -12.78 8.81
N ASP A 251 11.79 -11.71 8.28
CA ASP A 251 11.50 -10.35 8.70
C ASP A 251 10.32 -9.78 7.90
N ALA A 252 9.38 -9.16 8.58
CA ALA A 252 8.18 -8.59 7.96
C ALA A 252 8.53 -7.38 7.06
N ALA A 253 9.43 -6.51 7.52
CA ALA A 253 9.86 -5.32 6.78
C ALA A 253 10.71 -5.66 5.55
N SER A 254 10.08 -6.17 4.51
CA SER A 254 10.73 -6.70 3.29
C SER A 254 11.60 -5.68 2.58
N THR A 255 11.17 -4.42 2.55
CA THR A 255 11.86 -3.31 1.87
C THR A 255 13.18 -2.96 2.51
N LEU A 256 13.33 -3.22 3.81
CA LEU A 256 14.54 -2.96 4.59
C LEU A 256 15.41 -4.21 4.76
N ALA A 257 14.94 -5.37 4.29
CA ALA A 257 15.67 -6.62 4.39
C ALA A 257 16.86 -6.64 3.41
N PRO A 258 18.05 -7.11 3.81
CA PRO A 258 19.26 -7.11 2.98
C PRO A 258 19.14 -7.96 1.70
N GLU A 259 18.20 -8.89 1.65
CA GLU A 259 17.89 -9.70 0.47
C GLU A 259 17.10 -8.94 -0.62
N PHE A 260 16.44 -7.85 -0.26
CA PHE A 260 15.60 -7.12 -1.21
C PHE A 260 16.40 -6.54 -2.38
N PRO A 261 17.51 -5.81 -2.19
CA PRO A 261 18.33 -5.32 -3.30
C PRO A 261 18.87 -6.45 -4.20
N VAL A 262 19.20 -7.61 -3.62
CA VAL A 262 19.67 -8.77 -4.40
C VAL A 262 18.58 -9.30 -5.33
N LYS A 263 17.35 -9.43 -4.81
CA LYS A 263 16.19 -9.87 -5.60
C LYS A 263 15.83 -8.85 -6.69
N LEU A 264 15.87 -7.57 -6.35
CA LEU A 264 15.62 -6.49 -7.30
C LEU A 264 16.63 -6.47 -8.44
N ASN A 265 17.92 -6.61 -8.13
CA ASN A 265 18.97 -6.69 -9.15
C ASN A 265 18.83 -7.94 -10.04
N ALA A 266 18.39 -9.07 -9.47
CA ALA A 266 18.10 -10.26 -10.27
C ALA A 266 16.89 -10.03 -11.21
N ALA A 267 15.84 -9.33 -10.75
CA ALA A 267 14.71 -8.97 -11.58
C ALA A 267 15.12 -8.02 -12.72
N ARG A 268 15.92 -7.00 -12.45
CA ARG A 268 16.48 -6.09 -13.46
C ARG A 268 17.32 -6.83 -14.50
N ALA A 269 18.20 -7.72 -14.05
CA ALA A 269 19.03 -8.53 -14.98
C ALA A 269 18.16 -9.42 -15.88
N ALA A 270 17.12 -10.05 -15.35
CA ALA A 270 16.20 -10.85 -16.12
C ALA A 270 15.37 -10.00 -17.10
N ALA A 271 14.89 -8.82 -16.68
CA ALA A 271 14.17 -7.89 -17.53
C ALA A 271 15.01 -7.42 -18.72
N ASN A 272 16.25 -7.03 -18.48
CA ASN A 272 17.18 -6.60 -19.52
C ASN A 272 17.48 -7.76 -20.51
N TYR A 273 17.74 -8.96 -19.99
CA TYR A 273 17.97 -10.13 -20.83
C TYR A 273 16.77 -10.44 -21.75
N LEU A 274 15.56 -10.35 -21.22
CA LEU A 274 14.35 -10.61 -22.01
C LEU A 274 14.10 -9.52 -23.06
N ALA A 275 14.46 -8.27 -22.79
CA ALA A 275 14.31 -7.16 -23.74
C ALA A 275 15.31 -7.22 -24.91
N GLU A 276 16.41 -7.99 -24.78
CA GLU A 276 17.42 -8.18 -25.82
C GLU A 276 17.09 -9.34 -26.78
N GLN A 277 16.03 -10.15 -26.48
CA GLN A 277 15.62 -11.29 -27.33
C GLN A 277 14.61 -10.87 -28.40
#